data_d3dd3e34b855b8b4490ee789786f38eb
#
_entry.id   d3dd3e34b855b8b4490ee789786f38eb
#
_cell.length_a   1.000
_cell.length_b   1.000
_cell.length_c   1.000
_cell.angle_alpha   90.00
_cell.angle_beta   90.00
_cell.angle_gamma   90.00
#
_symmetry.space_group_name_H-M   'P 1'
#
loop_
_entity.id
_entity.type
_entity.pdbx_description
1 polymer ?
#
loop_
_entity_poly.entity_id
_entity_poly.type
_entity_poly.pdbx_seq_one_letter_code
_entity_poly.pdbx_strand_id
1 'polypeptide(L)'
;MQKVIPKLQSRVPQSREKGINIMEKIKGLWLGFAEKHPGASKWIREGGLFVIVSNLITVLKYFMLLFLPLAFAGLPKVDFGFPGIDITLFGETFKWNIIGYDAAHGGLPYFCAYMIAMVVGECINFPIQRSFVFRSKGRGKVVANKKKVGK
;
A
#
# COMPACT_ATOMS: atom_id res chain seq x y z
N MET A 1 -26.58 34.31 -49.50
CA MET A 1 -25.66 34.62 -48.37
C MET A 1 -25.48 33.37 -47.51
N GLN A 2 -24.41 32.59 -47.72
CA GLN A 2 -24.08 31.39 -46.93
C GLN A 2 -23.16 31.79 -45.78
N LYS A 3 -23.63 31.62 -44.54
CA LYS A 3 -22.85 31.87 -43.33
C LYS A 3 -21.89 30.68 -43.11
N VAL A 4 -20.61 30.93 -43.31
CA VAL A 4 -19.52 30.00 -42.98
C VAL A 4 -19.33 30.02 -41.47
N ILE A 5 -19.67 28.90 -40.81
CA ILE A 5 -19.41 28.70 -39.38
C ILE A 5 -17.95 28.25 -39.27
N PRO A 6 -17.05 28.96 -38.55
CA PRO A 6 -15.69 28.47 -38.34
C PRO A 6 -15.72 27.26 -37.40
N LYS A 7 -15.18 26.13 -37.90
CA LYS A 7 -14.93 24.92 -37.12
C LYS A 7 -14.01 25.26 -35.96
N LEU A 8 -14.56 25.27 -34.76
CA LEU A 8 -13.79 25.36 -33.52
C LEU A 8 -12.99 24.06 -33.38
N GLN A 9 -11.78 24.08 -33.87
CA GLN A 9 -10.81 23.00 -33.69
C GLN A 9 -10.26 23.10 -32.24
N SER A 10 -10.85 22.33 -31.33
CA SER A 10 -10.41 22.25 -29.96
C SER A 10 -8.96 21.73 -29.93
N ARG A 11 -8.02 22.64 -29.69
CA ARG A 11 -6.62 22.31 -29.45
C ARG A 11 -6.54 21.49 -28.16
N VAL A 12 -6.50 20.17 -28.30
CA VAL A 12 -6.13 19.27 -27.19
C VAL A 12 -4.67 19.62 -26.82
N PRO A 13 -4.38 19.92 -25.55
CA PRO A 13 -3.03 20.31 -25.17
C PRO A 13 -2.05 19.17 -25.46
N GLN A 14 -0.97 19.50 -26.15
CA GLN A 14 0.10 18.58 -26.62
C GLN A 14 0.71 17.71 -25.50
N SER A 15 0.63 18.16 -24.25
CA SER A 15 1.06 17.39 -23.07
C SER A 15 0.20 16.15 -22.81
N ARG A 16 -1.09 16.21 -23.15
CA ARG A 16 -2.03 15.10 -23.00
C ARG A 16 -1.79 14.01 -24.04
N GLU A 17 -1.48 14.38 -25.27
CA GLU A 17 -1.13 13.41 -26.33
C GLU A 17 0.17 12.66 -26.03
N LYS A 18 1.20 13.34 -25.52
CA LYS A 18 2.46 12.68 -25.12
C LYS A 18 2.26 11.68 -24.00
N GLY A 19 1.41 11.99 -23.00
CA GLY A 19 1.08 11.09 -21.88
C GLY A 19 0.33 9.84 -22.36
N ILE A 20 -0.60 9.98 -23.29
CA ILE A 20 -1.37 8.87 -23.87
C ILE A 20 -0.45 7.93 -24.66
N ASN A 21 0.46 8.48 -25.48
CA ASN A 21 1.43 7.70 -26.26
C ASN A 21 2.40 6.89 -25.37
N ILE A 22 2.85 7.47 -24.27
CA ILE A 22 3.73 6.77 -23.31
C ILE A 22 2.99 5.61 -22.63
N MET A 23 1.75 5.84 -22.21
CA MET A 23 0.90 4.81 -21.59
C MET A 23 0.61 3.65 -22.54
N GLU A 24 0.32 3.93 -23.80
CA GLU A 24 0.08 2.91 -24.82
C GLU A 24 1.36 2.11 -25.11
N LYS A 25 2.50 2.78 -25.17
CA LYS A 25 3.79 2.13 -25.37
C LYS A 25 4.17 1.21 -24.19
N ILE A 26 3.97 1.66 -22.96
CA ILE A 26 4.15 0.85 -21.75
C ILE A 26 3.20 -0.35 -21.73
N LYS A 27 1.94 -0.14 -22.10
CA LYS A 27 0.93 -1.19 -22.19
C LYS A 27 1.27 -2.23 -23.26
N GLY A 28 1.77 -1.80 -24.41
CA GLY A 28 2.24 -2.70 -25.47
C GLY A 28 3.46 -3.52 -25.04
N LEU A 29 4.44 -2.90 -24.40
CA LEU A 29 5.62 -3.60 -23.84
C LEU A 29 5.20 -4.61 -22.76
N TRP A 30 4.26 -4.23 -21.88
CA TRP A 30 3.75 -5.12 -20.84
C TRP A 30 3.00 -6.31 -21.43
N LEU A 31 2.15 -6.12 -22.43
CA LEU A 31 1.41 -7.20 -23.09
C LEU A 31 2.37 -8.17 -23.78
N GLY A 32 3.37 -7.68 -24.50
CA GLY A 32 4.40 -8.52 -25.14
C GLY A 32 5.22 -9.32 -24.12
N PHE A 33 5.56 -8.72 -22.98
CA PHE A 33 6.22 -9.44 -21.88
C PHE A 33 5.31 -10.48 -21.25
N ALA A 34 4.03 -10.16 -21.04
CA ALA A 34 3.06 -11.04 -20.43
C ALA A 34 2.76 -12.27 -21.29
N GLU A 35 2.74 -12.12 -22.63
CA GLU A 35 2.61 -13.24 -23.56
C GLU A 35 3.83 -14.16 -23.54
N LYS A 36 5.02 -13.58 -23.52
CA LYS A 36 6.28 -14.33 -23.55
C LYS A 36 6.58 -15.03 -22.22
N HIS A 37 6.15 -14.42 -21.09
CA HIS A 37 6.42 -14.90 -19.73
C HIS A 37 5.16 -14.88 -18.86
N PRO A 38 4.16 -15.75 -19.09
CA PRO A 38 2.88 -15.68 -18.39
C PRO A 38 3.00 -15.94 -16.88
N GLY A 39 3.96 -16.74 -16.44
CA GLY A 39 4.25 -16.98 -15.03
C GLY A 39 4.82 -15.74 -14.33
N ALA A 40 5.83 -15.12 -14.93
CA ALA A 40 6.49 -13.94 -14.39
C ALA A 40 5.55 -12.73 -14.34
N SER A 41 4.77 -12.49 -15.39
CA SER A 41 3.80 -11.39 -15.43
C SER A 41 2.72 -11.51 -14.35
N LYS A 42 2.29 -12.73 -14.03
CA LYS A 42 1.38 -13.01 -12.93
C LYS A 42 2.00 -12.66 -11.59
N TRP A 43 3.23 -13.11 -11.35
CA TRP A 43 3.97 -12.83 -10.12
C TRP A 43 4.20 -11.33 -9.91
N ILE A 44 4.59 -10.61 -10.96
CA ILE A 44 4.81 -9.16 -10.92
C ILE A 44 3.49 -8.43 -10.59
N ARG A 45 2.38 -8.85 -11.19
CA ARG A 45 1.07 -8.23 -10.92
C ARG A 45 0.59 -8.51 -9.51
N GLU A 46 0.67 -9.76 -9.05
CA GLU A 46 0.24 -10.17 -7.71
C GLU A 46 1.15 -9.56 -6.64
N GLY A 47 2.47 -9.61 -6.84
CA GLY A 47 3.45 -8.99 -5.96
C GLY A 47 3.35 -7.46 -5.94
N GLY A 48 3.12 -6.82 -7.08
CA GLY A 48 2.91 -5.38 -7.17
C GLY A 48 1.65 -4.93 -6.43
N LEU A 49 0.53 -5.65 -6.57
CA LEU A 49 -0.68 -5.38 -5.80
C LEU A 49 -0.46 -5.57 -4.29
N PHE A 50 0.27 -6.63 -3.91
CA PHE A 50 0.64 -6.86 -2.51
C PHE A 50 1.44 -5.69 -1.93
N VAL A 51 2.46 -5.22 -2.64
CA VAL A 51 3.28 -4.07 -2.22
C VAL A 51 2.43 -2.80 -2.07
N ILE A 52 1.56 -2.50 -3.04
CA ILE A 52 0.67 -1.33 -2.99
C ILE A 52 -0.26 -1.40 -1.77
N VAL A 53 -0.91 -2.54 -1.56
CA VAL A 53 -1.82 -2.73 -0.42
C VAL A 53 -1.06 -2.62 0.91
N SER A 54 0.11 -3.26 1.02
CA SER A 54 0.92 -3.20 2.24
C SER A 54 1.36 -1.78 2.57
N ASN A 55 1.78 -1.00 1.57
CA ASN A 55 2.13 0.40 1.78
C ASN A 55 0.90 1.24 2.20
N LEU A 56 -0.27 0.99 1.62
CA LEU A 56 -1.51 1.69 2.01
C LEU A 56 -1.87 1.42 3.48
N ILE A 57 -1.74 0.16 3.93
CA ILE A 57 -1.95 -0.22 5.34
C ILE A 57 -0.90 0.45 6.25
N THR A 58 0.35 0.53 5.80
CA THR A 58 1.41 1.24 6.56
C THR A 58 1.08 2.71 6.72
N VAL A 59 0.62 3.38 5.67
CA VAL A 59 0.16 4.77 5.72
C VAL A 59 -1.03 4.91 6.68
N LEU A 60 -1.99 4.00 6.65
CA LEU A 60 -3.11 3.99 7.58
C LEU A 60 -2.64 3.88 9.04
N LYS A 61 -1.73 2.93 9.34
CA LYS A 61 -1.14 2.78 10.68
C LYS A 61 -0.42 4.07 11.12
N TYR A 62 0.29 4.71 10.22
CA TYR A 62 0.96 5.98 10.50
C TYR A 62 -0.04 7.08 10.87
N PHE A 63 -1.14 7.22 10.12
CA PHE A 63 -2.21 8.16 10.49
C PHE A 63 -2.83 7.82 11.84
N MET A 64 -3.07 6.56 12.12
CA MET A 64 -3.56 6.15 13.44
C MET A 64 -2.60 6.56 14.55
N LEU A 65 -1.29 6.41 14.38
CA LEU A 65 -0.27 6.80 15.35
C LEU A 65 -0.15 8.31 15.54
N LEU A 66 -0.62 9.12 14.60
CA LEU A 66 -0.69 10.58 14.78
C LEU A 66 -1.86 11.00 15.67
N PHE A 67 -3.00 10.32 15.57
CA PHE A 67 -4.24 10.74 16.25
C PHE A 67 -4.56 9.91 17.50
N LEU A 68 -4.25 8.62 17.50
CA LEU A 68 -4.58 7.74 18.61
C LEU A 68 -3.92 8.13 19.95
N PRO A 69 -2.66 8.57 20.01
CA PRO A 69 -2.05 9.00 21.26
C PRO A 69 -2.79 10.17 21.92
N LEU A 70 -3.48 11.01 21.14
CA LEU A 70 -4.31 12.09 21.67
C LEU A 70 -5.51 11.56 22.47
N ALA A 71 -6.08 10.44 22.05
CA ALA A 71 -7.16 9.79 22.79
C ALA A 71 -6.69 9.21 24.14
N PHE A 72 -5.39 8.89 24.24
CA PHE A 72 -4.77 8.38 25.46
C PHE A 72 -3.99 9.45 26.25
N ALA A 73 -4.15 10.73 25.92
CA ALA A 73 -3.43 11.83 26.56
C ALA A 73 -3.67 11.94 28.07
N GLY A 74 -4.78 11.37 28.58
CA GLY A 74 -5.07 11.28 30.00
C GLY A 74 -4.30 10.21 30.78
N LEU A 75 -3.59 9.33 30.09
CA LEU A 75 -2.74 8.33 30.76
C LEU A 75 -1.40 8.94 31.18
N PRO A 76 -0.82 8.47 32.30
CA PRO A 76 0.50 8.96 32.74
C PRO A 76 1.58 8.54 31.72
N LYS A 77 2.47 9.48 31.40
CA LYS A 77 3.62 9.25 30.54
C LYS A 77 4.73 8.57 31.35
N VAL A 78 4.55 7.29 31.64
CA VAL A 78 5.55 6.48 32.32
C VAL A 78 6.33 5.63 31.34
N ASP A 79 7.54 5.28 31.70
CA ASP A 79 8.35 4.33 30.95
C ASP A 79 7.60 2.99 30.88
N PHE A 80 7.32 2.53 29.70
CA PHE A 80 6.71 1.25 29.44
C PHE A 80 7.46 0.54 28.32
N GLY A 81 8.48 -0.22 28.70
CA GLY A 81 9.32 -0.91 27.75
C GLY A 81 10.05 -2.10 28.35
N PHE A 82 10.27 -3.09 27.51
CA PHE A 82 11.04 -4.30 27.85
C PHE A 82 12.06 -4.56 26.76
N PRO A 83 13.31 -4.90 27.07
CA PRO A 83 13.90 -5.10 28.39
C PRO A 83 14.40 -3.84 29.11
N GLY A 84 14.35 -2.65 28.51
CA GLY A 84 14.76 -1.40 29.15
C GLY A 84 16.27 -1.27 29.35
N ILE A 85 17.07 -1.70 28.37
CA ILE A 85 18.53 -1.68 28.43
C ILE A 85 19.05 -0.30 28.02
N ASP A 86 19.90 0.30 28.86
CA ASP A 86 20.56 1.54 28.50
C ASP A 86 21.72 1.28 27.52
N ILE A 87 21.63 1.84 26.32
CA ILE A 87 22.66 1.75 25.28
C ILE A 87 23.25 3.11 25.07
N THR A 88 24.57 3.22 25.15
CA THR A 88 25.32 4.42 24.80
C THR A 88 25.89 4.29 23.40
N LEU A 89 25.45 5.15 22.48
CA LEU A 89 25.91 5.18 21.11
C LEU A 89 26.26 6.63 20.71
N PHE A 90 27.45 6.85 20.19
CA PHE A 90 27.94 8.18 19.77
C PHE A 90 27.92 9.25 20.89
N GLY A 91 28.01 8.84 22.19
CA GLY A 91 27.99 9.74 23.33
C GLY A 91 26.60 10.06 23.88
N GLU A 92 25.54 9.59 23.25
CA GLU A 92 24.17 9.67 23.73
C GLU A 92 23.73 8.36 24.34
N THR A 93 23.09 8.43 25.52
CA THR A 93 22.53 7.25 26.19
C THR A 93 21.01 7.24 25.99
N PHE A 94 20.51 6.16 25.41
CA PHE A 94 19.08 5.94 25.21
C PHE A 94 18.66 4.57 25.69
N LYS A 95 17.41 4.43 26.16
CA LYS A 95 16.82 3.16 26.55
C LYS A 95 16.39 2.38 25.31
N TRP A 96 17.03 1.26 25.10
CA TRP A 96 16.63 0.35 24.04
C TRP A 96 15.57 -0.63 24.53
N ASN A 97 14.45 -0.68 23.81
CA ASN A 97 13.34 -1.57 24.09
C ASN A 97 13.00 -2.39 22.84
N ILE A 98 12.69 -3.65 23.03
CA ILE A 98 12.11 -4.51 21.97
C ILE A 98 10.63 -4.19 21.83
N ILE A 99 9.96 -3.97 22.97
CA ILE A 99 8.53 -3.64 23.02
C ILE A 99 8.37 -2.46 24.00
N GLY A 100 7.63 -1.44 23.57
CA GLY A 100 7.31 -0.29 24.42
C GLY A 100 8.08 0.97 24.07
N TYR A 101 7.83 2.00 24.86
CA TYR A 101 8.36 3.34 24.68
C TYR A 101 8.73 3.93 26.03
N ASP A 102 9.81 4.70 26.08
CA ASP A 102 10.17 5.52 27.22
C ASP A 102 9.25 6.74 27.34
N ALA A 103 9.26 7.38 28.53
CA ALA A 103 8.42 8.55 28.78
C ALA A 103 8.74 9.74 27.85
N ALA A 104 10.00 9.89 27.43
CA ALA A 104 10.45 10.93 26.51
C ALA A 104 9.84 10.76 25.11
N HIS A 105 9.64 9.51 24.67
CA HIS A 105 9.10 9.16 23.37
C HIS A 105 7.60 8.75 23.41
N GLY A 106 6.89 9.20 24.47
CA GLY A 106 5.44 9.05 24.59
C GLY A 106 4.96 8.00 25.57
N GLY A 107 5.82 7.12 26.07
CA GLY A 107 5.51 6.15 27.12
C GLY A 107 4.30 5.27 26.89
N LEU A 108 3.56 5.00 27.97
CA LEU A 108 2.36 4.17 27.97
C LEU A 108 1.26 4.63 26.98
N PRO A 109 0.92 5.93 26.85
CA PRO A 109 -0.08 6.37 25.88
C PRO A 109 0.27 6.00 24.44
N TYR A 110 1.51 6.18 24.06
CA TYR A 110 1.97 5.86 22.70
C TYR A 110 2.02 4.36 22.47
N PHE A 111 2.41 3.59 23.47
CA PHE A 111 2.38 2.13 23.41
C PHE A 111 0.97 1.59 23.19
N CYS A 112 -0.03 2.08 23.94
CA CYS A 112 -1.42 1.68 23.74
C CYS A 112 -1.93 2.03 22.32
N ALA A 113 -1.61 3.23 21.85
CA ALA A 113 -1.95 3.65 20.50
C ALA A 113 -1.31 2.75 19.43
N TYR A 114 -0.03 2.41 19.60
CA TYR A 114 0.70 1.52 18.71
C TYR A 114 0.07 0.12 18.65
N MET A 115 -0.25 -0.47 19.81
CA MET A 115 -0.88 -1.79 19.87
C MET A 115 -2.23 -1.82 19.15
N ILE A 116 -3.06 -0.79 19.35
CA ILE A 116 -4.35 -0.67 18.66
C ILE A 116 -4.14 -0.50 17.15
N ALA A 117 -3.22 0.38 16.73
CA ALA A 117 -2.93 0.58 15.32
C ALA A 117 -2.43 -0.70 14.65
N MET A 118 -1.62 -1.51 15.34
CA MET A 118 -1.15 -2.81 14.85
C MET A 118 -2.31 -3.79 14.68
N VAL A 119 -3.15 -3.98 15.70
CA VAL A 119 -4.28 -4.92 15.65
C VAL A 119 -5.27 -4.50 14.55
N VAL A 120 -5.68 -3.24 14.52
CA VAL A 120 -6.61 -2.73 13.49
C VAL A 120 -6.00 -2.85 12.09
N GLY A 121 -4.73 -2.49 11.94
CA GLY A 121 -4.01 -2.63 10.68
C GLY A 121 -4.00 -4.06 10.17
N GLU A 122 -3.72 -5.05 11.02
CA GLU A 122 -3.72 -6.46 10.62
C GLU A 122 -5.14 -7.00 10.35
N CYS A 123 -6.14 -6.59 11.14
CA CYS A 123 -7.54 -6.93 10.89
C CYS A 123 -8.04 -6.44 9.51
N ILE A 124 -7.56 -5.30 9.06
CA ILE A 124 -7.89 -4.75 7.73
C ILE A 124 -7.02 -5.41 6.66
N ASN A 125 -5.72 -5.58 6.92
CA ASN A 125 -4.74 -6.12 5.99
C ASN A 125 -5.09 -7.56 5.56
N PHE A 126 -5.43 -8.40 6.52
CA PHE A 126 -5.70 -9.83 6.27
C PHE A 126 -6.82 -10.10 5.26
N PRO A 127 -8.04 -9.54 5.39
CA PRO A 127 -9.11 -9.76 4.41
C PRO A 127 -8.81 -9.13 3.06
N ILE A 128 -8.13 -7.99 3.02
CA ILE A 128 -7.73 -7.35 1.77
C ILE A 128 -6.73 -8.22 1.03
N GLN A 129 -5.68 -8.68 1.68
CA GLN A 129 -4.70 -9.58 1.07
C GLN A 129 -5.35 -10.88 0.60
N ARG A 130 -6.21 -11.48 1.42
CA ARG A 130 -6.94 -12.70 1.05
C ARG A 130 -7.83 -12.47 -0.17
N SER A 131 -8.51 -11.34 -0.26
CA SER A 131 -9.41 -11.03 -1.37
C SER A 131 -8.69 -10.69 -2.66
N PHE A 132 -7.59 -9.94 -2.58
CA PHE A 132 -6.88 -9.45 -3.77
C PHE A 132 -5.81 -10.42 -4.26
N VAL A 133 -5.02 -11.00 -3.35
CA VAL A 133 -3.89 -11.88 -3.72
C VAL A 133 -4.36 -13.30 -4.04
N PHE A 134 -5.29 -13.85 -3.27
CA PHE A 134 -5.71 -15.25 -3.43
C PHE A 134 -6.88 -15.46 -4.38
N ARG A 135 -7.68 -14.43 -4.66
CA ARG A 135 -8.83 -14.54 -5.59
C ARG A 135 -8.41 -14.75 -7.06
N SER A 136 -7.18 -14.44 -7.40
CA SER A 136 -6.64 -14.67 -8.75
C SER A 136 -6.49 -16.16 -9.09
N LYS A 137 -6.35 -17.05 -8.10
CA LYS A 137 -6.23 -18.51 -8.32
C LYS A 137 -7.53 -19.16 -8.85
N GLY A 138 -8.70 -18.58 -8.57
CA GLY A 138 -10.00 -19.13 -9.04
C GLY A 138 -10.33 -18.80 -10.49
N ARG A 139 -9.94 -17.66 -11.00
CA ARG A 139 -10.29 -17.21 -12.37
C ARG A 139 -9.58 -17.98 -13.48
N GLY A 140 -8.37 -18.46 -13.23
CA GLY A 140 -7.62 -19.24 -14.22
C GLY A 140 -8.25 -20.60 -14.52
N LYS A 141 -8.87 -21.23 -13.54
CA LYS A 141 -9.52 -22.56 -13.73
C LYS A 141 -10.83 -22.48 -14.52
N VAL A 142 -11.60 -21.40 -14.36
CA VAL A 142 -12.89 -21.22 -15.06
C VAL A 142 -12.67 -20.95 -16.55
N VAL A 143 -11.64 -20.20 -16.92
CA VAL A 143 -11.32 -19.92 -18.33
C VAL A 143 -10.75 -21.14 -19.03
N ALA A 144 -9.93 -21.96 -18.35
CA ALA A 144 -9.38 -23.18 -18.89
C ALA A 144 -10.47 -24.24 -19.13
N ASN A 145 -11.49 -24.31 -18.26
CA ASN A 145 -12.61 -25.25 -18.41
C ASN A 145 -13.58 -24.81 -19.53
N LYS A 146 -13.79 -23.52 -19.76
CA LYS A 146 -14.59 -23.04 -20.90
C LYS A 146 -13.97 -23.36 -22.27
N LYS A 147 -12.62 -23.37 -22.36
CA LYS A 147 -11.93 -23.77 -23.60
C LYS A 147 -11.97 -25.25 -23.88
N LYS A 148 -12.18 -26.11 -22.87
CA LYS A 148 -12.29 -27.56 -23.05
C LYS A 148 -13.69 -28.05 -23.45
N VAL A 149 -14.74 -27.26 -23.16
CA VAL A 149 -16.14 -27.62 -23.46
C VAL A 149 -16.59 -27.16 -24.87
N GLY A 150 -15.78 -26.33 -25.54
CA GLY A 150 -16.07 -25.77 -26.87
C GLY A 150 -15.32 -26.40 -28.01
N LYS A 151 -14.94 -27.74 -27.92
CA LYS A 151 -14.41 -28.52 -29.02
C LYS A 151 -15.30 -29.72 -29.29
#